data_3de3153e74a6eb1f9e357a859e8d9e41
#
_entry.id   3de3153e74a6eb1f9e357a859e8d9e41
#
_cell.length_a   1.000
_cell.length_b   1.000
_cell.length_c   1.000
_cell.angle_alpha   90.00
_cell.angle_beta   90.00
_cell.angle_gamma   90.00
#
_symmetry.space_group_name_H-M   'P 1'
#
loop_
_entity.id
_entity.type
_entity.pdbx_description
1 polymer ?
#
loop_
_entity_poly.entity_id
_entity_poly.type
_entity_poly.pdbx_seq_one_letter_code
_entity_poly.pdbx_strand_id
1 'polypeptide(L)'
;MAYVVALVSAFLVFSAATALRPGRLGLSAVLAYPVGWAAGELAVQAIVIQAALWAVLAWWGWPRTTWIGLAVVVLGIVAVAENLALIIIALYAKRIVRLSMTNAPVEPLTVSRSAEDAFGSWWRTAMQIPFHPRDMQLVKNVAYGRLPRHRLDVWRTSTTPLHAPVVLYIHGGSWMMGDKREQGRPMLHEFVRRGWIAVVPNYRLAPRHPWPAQIEDVTRVLAWVKKNIATYGGDPELLVIAGASAGGQLAALVALGANDPTWRPLDMVDVTDWSVRGALSFYGVLEMTGDETHWRGLGLGLRKLLEHRIVQVPFEDNEELYKSLSPFEFIGPDAPAFFVVQGRNDTLVDVHVARDFVEKFREVARAPMYYVELPFTQHAFDLTASPRTSATTRAAIAFAESVVRRPRLTSSLVMSYQVPPTELVVQVTRGEWVNARDAARELGPFTVLTSDNPFSNVVSADENAERRAELLAELQRRGVQHRHAIGRDPMGAWPGEEGFALFDQSIEFVRELARAWDQFAIYDVTEDRVLVRSVETGEILS
;
A
#
# COMPACT_ATOMS: atom_id res chain seq x y z
N MET A 1 -48.85 4.29 -5.28
CA MET A 1 -47.80 3.31 -4.91
C MET A 1 -47.19 2.63 -6.14
N ALA A 2 -47.93 1.99 -7.05
CA ALA A 2 -47.35 1.30 -8.22
C ALA A 2 -46.45 2.19 -9.08
N TYR A 3 -46.84 3.44 -9.35
CA TYR A 3 -45.97 4.40 -10.05
C TYR A 3 -44.64 4.67 -9.33
N VAL A 4 -44.65 4.77 -8.00
CA VAL A 4 -43.42 4.99 -7.19
C VAL A 4 -42.49 3.79 -7.33
N VAL A 5 -43.05 2.57 -7.26
CA VAL A 5 -42.25 1.35 -7.42
C VAL A 5 -41.71 1.21 -8.84
N ALA A 6 -42.53 1.57 -9.87
CA ALA A 6 -42.06 1.59 -11.25
C ALA A 6 -40.90 2.59 -11.45
N LEU A 7 -40.98 3.78 -10.88
CA LEU A 7 -39.92 4.80 -10.94
C LEU A 7 -38.64 4.34 -10.22
N VAL A 8 -38.78 3.76 -9.02
CA VAL A 8 -37.64 3.22 -8.29
C VAL A 8 -36.99 2.05 -9.04
N SER A 9 -37.80 1.13 -9.59
CA SER A 9 -37.25 0.02 -10.39
C SER A 9 -36.56 0.53 -11.66
N ALA A 10 -37.11 1.50 -12.35
CA ALA A 10 -36.50 2.12 -13.52
C ALA A 10 -35.19 2.83 -13.15
N PHE A 11 -35.15 3.52 -12.01
CA PHE A 11 -33.91 4.14 -11.50
C PHE A 11 -32.86 3.10 -11.18
N LEU A 12 -33.23 1.97 -10.56
CA LEU A 12 -32.27 0.88 -10.25
C LEU A 12 -31.72 0.24 -11.54
N VAL A 13 -32.56 0.00 -12.56
CA VAL A 13 -32.11 -0.46 -13.88
C VAL A 13 -31.16 0.55 -14.52
N PHE A 14 -31.52 1.83 -14.54
CA PHE A 14 -30.64 2.87 -15.07
C PHE A 14 -29.29 2.93 -14.31
N SER A 15 -29.33 2.83 -13.00
CA SER A 15 -28.14 2.89 -12.15
C SER A 15 -27.22 1.71 -12.40
N ALA A 16 -27.75 0.49 -12.48
CA ALA A 16 -26.97 -0.72 -12.75
C ALA A 16 -26.40 -0.70 -14.18
N ALA A 17 -27.18 -0.28 -15.16
CA ALA A 17 -26.70 -0.09 -16.54
C ALA A 17 -25.56 0.93 -16.60
N THR A 18 -25.64 2.02 -15.80
CA THR A 18 -24.59 3.03 -15.68
C THR A 18 -23.32 2.46 -15.04
N ALA A 19 -23.43 1.57 -14.03
CA ALA A 19 -22.28 0.90 -13.45
C ALA A 19 -21.57 -0.03 -14.45
N LEU A 20 -22.33 -0.71 -15.30
CA LEU A 20 -21.80 -1.62 -16.33
C LEU A 20 -21.21 -0.87 -17.53
N ARG A 21 -21.84 0.24 -17.95
CA ARG A 21 -21.44 1.05 -19.12
C ARG A 21 -21.58 2.55 -18.82
N PRO A 22 -20.65 3.13 -18.06
CA PRO A 22 -20.74 4.54 -17.71
C PRO A 22 -20.54 5.45 -18.93
N GLY A 23 -21.21 6.61 -18.92
CA GLY A 23 -20.90 7.69 -19.83
C GLY A 23 -19.49 8.23 -19.57
N ARG A 24 -18.70 8.44 -20.61
CA ARG A 24 -17.27 8.82 -20.50
C ARG A 24 -16.94 10.25 -20.91
N LEU A 25 -17.92 11.02 -21.35
CA LEU A 25 -17.67 12.36 -21.88
C LEU A 25 -18.47 13.44 -21.13
N GLY A 26 -17.79 14.53 -20.78
CA GLY A 26 -18.39 15.74 -20.23
C GLY A 26 -19.27 15.48 -19.00
N LEU A 27 -20.43 16.11 -18.96
CA LEU A 27 -21.38 16.03 -17.84
C LEU A 27 -21.87 14.59 -17.59
N SER A 28 -21.94 13.74 -18.62
CA SER A 28 -22.37 12.34 -18.46
C SER A 28 -21.37 11.52 -17.62
N ALA A 29 -20.06 11.77 -17.71
CA ALA A 29 -19.04 11.12 -16.89
C ALA A 29 -19.16 11.52 -15.41
N VAL A 30 -19.36 12.81 -15.14
CA VAL A 30 -19.53 13.34 -13.78
C VAL A 30 -20.79 12.79 -13.11
N LEU A 31 -21.91 12.71 -13.84
CA LEU A 31 -23.16 12.14 -13.34
C LEU A 31 -23.11 10.61 -13.22
N ALA A 32 -22.35 9.94 -14.09
CA ALA A 32 -22.16 8.49 -14.01
C ALA A 32 -21.40 8.04 -12.76
N TYR A 33 -20.54 8.91 -12.21
CA TYR A 33 -19.78 8.58 -11.00
C TYR A 33 -20.68 8.20 -9.81
N PRO A 34 -21.50 9.10 -9.23
CA PRO A 34 -22.27 8.76 -8.02
C PRO A 34 -23.31 7.66 -8.27
N VAL A 35 -23.92 7.65 -9.45
CA VAL A 35 -24.94 6.67 -9.81
C VAL A 35 -24.32 5.28 -10.01
N GLY A 36 -23.26 5.20 -10.79
CA GLY A 36 -22.54 3.95 -11.05
C GLY A 36 -21.82 3.41 -9.80
N TRP A 37 -21.27 4.30 -8.97
CA TRP A 37 -20.70 3.92 -7.68
C TRP A 37 -21.76 3.31 -6.76
N ALA A 38 -22.90 3.98 -6.58
CA ALA A 38 -23.98 3.49 -5.72
C ALA A 38 -24.49 2.13 -6.19
N ALA A 39 -24.75 1.94 -7.49
CA ALA A 39 -25.15 0.64 -8.01
C ALA A 39 -24.08 -0.42 -7.85
N GLY A 40 -22.81 -0.10 -8.10
CA GLY A 40 -21.69 -1.03 -8.00
C GLY A 40 -21.41 -1.50 -6.58
N GLU A 41 -21.50 -0.60 -5.60
CA GLU A 41 -21.12 -0.89 -4.22
C GLU A 41 -22.32 -1.20 -3.30
N LEU A 42 -23.54 -0.73 -3.64
CA LEU A 42 -24.75 -0.91 -2.83
C LEU A 42 -25.78 -1.89 -3.46
N ALA A 43 -25.35 -2.78 -4.37
CA ALA A 43 -26.23 -3.69 -5.08
C ALA A 43 -27.07 -4.59 -4.16
N VAL A 44 -26.53 -5.04 -3.02
CA VAL A 44 -27.28 -5.84 -2.03
C VAL A 44 -28.40 -5.02 -1.41
N GLN A 45 -28.10 -3.79 -1.01
CA GLN A 45 -29.07 -2.86 -0.44
C GLN A 45 -30.17 -2.51 -1.46
N ALA A 46 -29.81 -2.34 -2.74
CA ALA A 46 -30.77 -2.13 -3.82
C ALA A 46 -31.76 -3.28 -3.95
N ILE A 47 -31.30 -4.54 -3.89
CA ILE A 47 -32.19 -5.72 -3.91
C ILE A 47 -33.10 -5.75 -2.67
N VAL A 48 -32.57 -5.46 -1.48
CA VAL A 48 -33.38 -5.42 -0.25
C VAL A 48 -34.48 -4.36 -0.33
N ILE A 49 -34.13 -3.15 -0.80
CA ILE A 49 -35.10 -2.07 -1.01
C ILE A 49 -36.17 -2.50 -2.03
N GLN A 50 -35.74 -3.09 -3.14
CA GLN A 50 -36.67 -3.58 -4.17
C GLN A 50 -37.64 -4.65 -3.62
N ALA A 51 -37.12 -5.60 -2.86
CA ALA A 51 -37.94 -6.64 -2.23
C ALA A 51 -38.95 -6.05 -1.22
N ALA A 52 -38.52 -5.09 -0.40
CA ALA A 52 -39.40 -4.40 0.54
C ALA A 52 -40.53 -3.65 -0.18
N LEU A 53 -40.21 -2.93 -1.27
CA LEU A 53 -41.21 -2.21 -2.07
C LEU A 53 -42.22 -3.20 -2.70
N TRP A 54 -41.76 -4.36 -3.16
CA TRP A 54 -42.67 -5.37 -3.70
C TRP A 54 -43.57 -5.98 -2.62
N ALA A 55 -43.04 -6.21 -1.40
CA ALA A 55 -43.82 -6.69 -0.27
C ALA A 55 -44.94 -5.70 0.09
N VAL A 56 -44.62 -4.41 0.13
CA VAL A 56 -45.62 -3.34 0.37
C VAL A 56 -46.68 -3.30 -0.72
N LEU A 57 -46.30 -3.42 -1.99
CA LEU A 57 -47.26 -3.51 -3.08
C LEU A 57 -48.18 -4.73 -2.98
N ALA A 58 -47.61 -5.88 -2.64
CA ALA A 58 -48.38 -7.13 -2.45
C ALA A 58 -49.41 -6.98 -1.31
N TRP A 59 -48.99 -6.30 -0.19
CA TRP A 59 -49.87 -6.02 0.95
C TRP A 59 -51.06 -5.08 0.61
N TRP A 60 -50.81 -4.07 -0.23
CA TRP A 60 -51.83 -3.06 -0.56
C TRP A 60 -52.75 -3.44 -1.75
N GLY A 61 -52.68 -4.67 -2.24
CA GLY A 61 -53.52 -5.17 -3.32
C GLY A 61 -53.07 -4.65 -4.69
N TRP A 62 -52.08 -5.26 -5.25
CA TRP A 62 -51.49 -4.94 -6.54
C TRP A 62 -52.50 -5.08 -7.71
N PRO A 63 -52.60 -4.09 -8.60
CA PRO A 63 -53.37 -4.21 -9.85
C PRO A 63 -52.60 -5.10 -10.85
N ARG A 64 -52.71 -6.43 -10.70
CA ARG A 64 -51.96 -7.45 -11.47
C ARG A 64 -52.29 -7.47 -12.97
N THR A 65 -53.41 -6.88 -13.35
CA THR A 65 -53.96 -6.94 -14.70
C THR A 65 -53.76 -5.68 -15.54
N THR A 66 -53.09 -4.65 -14.99
CA THR A 66 -52.84 -3.41 -15.72
C THR A 66 -51.44 -3.44 -16.37
N TRP A 67 -51.28 -2.72 -17.49
CA TRP A 67 -49.98 -2.54 -18.16
C TRP A 67 -48.92 -1.96 -17.20
N ILE A 68 -49.33 -1.10 -16.27
CA ILE A 68 -48.46 -0.56 -15.23
C ILE A 68 -47.96 -1.68 -14.30
N GLY A 69 -48.85 -2.57 -13.89
CA GLY A 69 -48.46 -3.73 -13.06
C GLY A 69 -47.46 -4.62 -13.79
N LEU A 70 -47.64 -4.88 -15.08
CA LEU A 70 -46.69 -5.61 -15.90
C LEU A 70 -45.35 -4.88 -16.01
N ALA A 71 -45.36 -3.58 -16.25
CA ALA A 71 -44.13 -2.77 -16.29
C ALA A 71 -43.33 -2.84 -14.97
N VAL A 72 -44.02 -2.75 -13.82
CA VAL A 72 -43.39 -2.89 -12.50
C VAL A 72 -42.71 -4.25 -12.35
N VAL A 73 -43.36 -5.32 -12.78
CA VAL A 73 -42.76 -6.69 -12.71
C VAL A 73 -41.53 -6.77 -13.59
N VAL A 74 -41.65 -6.38 -14.86
CA VAL A 74 -40.57 -6.46 -15.83
C VAL A 74 -39.34 -5.64 -15.36
N LEU A 75 -39.57 -4.36 -15.04
CA LEU A 75 -38.48 -3.48 -14.54
C LEU A 75 -37.87 -4.00 -13.26
N GLY A 76 -38.65 -4.54 -12.34
CA GLY A 76 -38.16 -5.11 -11.11
C GLY A 76 -37.36 -6.38 -11.32
N ILE A 77 -37.76 -7.28 -12.22
CA ILE A 77 -36.98 -8.47 -12.58
C ILE A 77 -35.64 -8.06 -13.21
N VAL A 78 -35.66 -7.10 -14.13
CA VAL A 78 -34.43 -6.58 -14.76
C VAL A 78 -33.53 -5.94 -13.70
N ALA A 79 -34.06 -5.09 -12.83
CA ALA A 79 -33.28 -4.47 -11.75
C ALA A 79 -32.61 -5.52 -10.82
N VAL A 80 -33.37 -6.56 -10.43
CA VAL A 80 -32.82 -7.65 -9.60
C VAL A 80 -31.74 -8.42 -10.36
N ALA A 81 -31.95 -8.75 -11.62
CA ALA A 81 -30.97 -9.49 -12.43
C ALA A 81 -29.66 -8.70 -12.60
N GLU A 82 -29.73 -7.41 -12.91
CA GLU A 82 -28.55 -6.54 -13.05
C GLU A 82 -27.81 -6.36 -11.72
N ASN A 83 -28.52 -6.16 -10.60
CA ASN A 83 -27.89 -6.06 -9.29
C ASN A 83 -27.26 -7.39 -8.83
N LEU A 84 -27.86 -8.54 -9.14
CA LEU A 84 -27.26 -9.85 -8.92
C LEU A 84 -25.96 -10.01 -9.73
N ALA A 85 -25.95 -9.58 -11.00
CA ALA A 85 -24.74 -9.56 -11.81
C ALA A 85 -23.65 -8.69 -11.18
N LEU A 86 -23.99 -7.49 -10.69
CA LEU A 86 -23.04 -6.61 -9.99
C LEU A 86 -22.50 -7.23 -8.70
N ILE A 87 -23.31 -7.95 -7.92
CA ILE A 87 -22.87 -8.69 -6.74
C ILE A 87 -21.89 -9.80 -7.14
N ILE A 88 -22.20 -10.59 -8.17
CA ILE A 88 -21.31 -11.65 -8.66
C ILE A 88 -19.98 -11.06 -9.09
N ILE A 89 -19.98 -9.96 -9.85
CA ILE A 89 -18.79 -9.22 -10.27
C ILE A 89 -17.99 -8.73 -9.05
N ALA A 90 -18.65 -8.17 -8.04
CA ALA A 90 -17.99 -7.71 -6.82
C ALA A 90 -17.35 -8.86 -6.04
N LEU A 91 -18.00 -10.01 -5.93
CA LEU A 91 -17.43 -11.20 -5.31
C LEU A 91 -16.26 -11.79 -6.10
N TYR A 92 -16.29 -11.67 -7.43
CA TYR A 92 -15.20 -12.11 -8.30
C TYR A 92 -13.93 -11.24 -8.15
N ALA A 93 -14.05 -10.03 -7.61
CA ALA A 93 -12.90 -9.16 -7.32
C ALA A 93 -11.81 -9.88 -6.48
N LYS A 94 -12.19 -10.74 -5.52
CA LYS A 94 -11.23 -11.56 -4.74
C LYS A 94 -10.33 -12.43 -5.62
N ARG A 95 -10.88 -13.01 -6.69
CA ARG A 95 -10.10 -13.82 -7.62
C ARG A 95 -9.17 -12.96 -8.47
N ILE A 96 -9.69 -11.82 -8.97
CA ILE A 96 -8.90 -10.88 -9.78
C ILE A 96 -7.73 -10.35 -9.00
N VAL A 97 -7.96 -9.82 -7.79
CA VAL A 97 -6.92 -9.29 -6.90
C VAL A 97 -5.85 -10.35 -6.64
N ARG A 98 -6.25 -11.57 -6.27
CA ARG A 98 -5.30 -12.65 -6.03
C ARG A 98 -4.46 -12.95 -7.27
N LEU A 99 -5.08 -13.10 -8.45
CA LEU A 99 -4.36 -13.36 -9.69
C LEU A 99 -3.40 -12.22 -10.04
N SER A 100 -3.80 -10.96 -9.84
CA SER A 100 -2.92 -9.81 -10.06
C SER A 100 -1.69 -9.83 -9.15
N MET A 101 -1.84 -10.29 -7.89
CA MET A 101 -0.73 -10.36 -6.94
C MET A 101 0.18 -11.56 -7.17
N THR A 102 -0.38 -12.73 -7.58
CA THR A 102 0.42 -13.94 -7.82
C THR A 102 1.05 -13.97 -9.21
N ASN A 103 0.46 -13.30 -10.20
CA ASN A 103 0.97 -13.25 -11.57
C ASN A 103 1.69 -11.92 -11.88
N ALA A 104 2.00 -11.13 -10.85
CA ALA A 104 2.79 -9.93 -11.03
C ALA A 104 4.15 -10.31 -11.68
N PRO A 105 4.70 -9.49 -12.59
CA PRO A 105 6.03 -9.72 -13.18
C PRO A 105 7.16 -9.41 -12.18
N VAL A 106 6.89 -9.61 -10.91
CA VAL A 106 7.74 -9.43 -9.74
C VAL A 106 7.46 -10.58 -8.79
N GLU A 107 8.14 -10.63 -7.64
CA GLU A 107 7.91 -11.67 -6.64
C GLU A 107 6.41 -11.80 -6.28
N PRO A 108 5.83 -13.01 -6.42
CA PRO A 108 4.42 -13.24 -6.12
C PRO A 108 4.08 -13.02 -4.64
N LEU A 109 3.07 -12.23 -4.35
CA LEU A 109 2.58 -12.04 -2.99
C LEU A 109 1.37 -12.93 -2.69
N THR A 110 1.45 -13.67 -1.61
CA THR A 110 0.34 -14.48 -1.14
C THR A 110 -0.68 -13.63 -0.39
N VAL A 111 -1.87 -13.47 -0.95
CA VAL A 111 -2.99 -12.81 -0.27
C VAL A 111 -3.71 -13.85 0.60
N SER A 112 -3.66 -13.65 1.92
CA SER A 112 -4.27 -14.57 2.88
C SER A 112 -5.74 -14.85 2.58
N ARG A 113 -6.14 -16.13 2.77
CA ARG A 113 -7.53 -16.60 2.68
C ARG A 113 -8.25 -16.58 4.02
N SER A 114 -7.57 -16.23 5.13
CA SER A 114 -8.15 -16.36 6.45
C SER A 114 -9.43 -15.55 6.60
N ALA A 115 -10.44 -16.19 7.19
CA ALA A 115 -11.74 -15.58 7.48
C ALA A 115 -11.69 -14.58 8.65
N GLU A 116 -10.55 -14.44 9.31
CA GLU A 116 -10.35 -13.62 10.53
C GLU A 116 -9.92 -12.18 10.23
N ASP A 117 -10.18 -11.69 9.03
CA ASP A 117 -9.91 -10.29 8.72
C ASP A 117 -10.97 -9.36 9.31
N ALA A 118 -10.67 -8.06 9.33
CA ALA A 118 -11.55 -7.01 9.84
C ALA A 118 -12.92 -6.94 9.14
N PHE A 119 -13.06 -7.57 7.97
CA PHE A 119 -14.31 -7.61 7.24
C PHE A 119 -15.26 -8.70 7.75
N GLY A 120 -14.75 -9.65 8.56
CA GLY A 120 -15.56 -10.70 9.20
C GLY A 120 -16.29 -11.60 8.20
N SER A 121 -17.53 -11.96 8.53
CA SER A 121 -18.35 -12.83 7.69
C SER A 121 -18.79 -12.13 6.39
N TRP A 122 -19.02 -12.91 5.33
CA TRP A 122 -19.48 -12.42 4.04
C TRP A 122 -20.71 -11.51 4.10
N TRP A 123 -21.64 -11.77 5.03
CA TRP A 123 -22.86 -10.97 5.20
C TRP A 123 -22.57 -9.57 5.72
N ARG A 124 -21.55 -9.38 6.60
CA ARG A 124 -21.11 -8.07 7.06
C ARG A 124 -20.53 -7.25 5.91
N THR A 125 -19.71 -7.88 5.09
CA THR A 125 -19.15 -7.25 3.88
C THR A 125 -20.25 -6.92 2.87
N ALA A 126 -21.23 -7.82 2.68
CA ALA A 126 -22.36 -7.58 1.79
C ALA A 126 -23.27 -6.44 2.30
N MET A 127 -23.50 -6.37 3.60
CA MET A 127 -24.28 -5.30 4.25
C MET A 127 -23.44 -4.06 4.58
N GLN A 128 -22.13 -4.08 4.29
CA GLN A 128 -21.20 -2.98 4.48
C GLN A 128 -21.16 -2.45 5.91
N ILE A 129 -21.29 -3.36 6.89
CA ILE A 129 -21.24 -3.02 8.31
C ILE A 129 -19.79 -2.65 8.69
N PRO A 130 -19.55 -1.42 9.14
CA PRO A 130 -18.20 -0.98 9.52
C PRO A 130 -17.63 -1.85 10.63
N PHE A 131 -16.36 -2.21 10.49
CA PHE A 131 -15.59 -2.84 11.56
C PHE A 131 -14.79 -1.75 12.29
N HIS A 132 -14.83 -1.80 13.64
CA HIS A 132 -13.97 -0.99 14.48
C HIS A 132 -13.19 -1.91 15.41
N PRO A 133 -11.85 -1.85 15.45
CA PRO A 133 -11.08 -2.54 16.48
C PRO A 133 -11.57 -2.12 17.89
N ARG A 134 -11.82 -3.09 18.78
CA ARG A 134 -12.38 -2.80 20.11
C ARG A 134 -11.43 -2.06 21.03
N ASP A 135 -10.14 -2.27 20.83
CA ASP A 135 -9.02 -1.72 21.59
C ASP A 135 -8.33 -0.55 20.89
N MET A 136 -8.92 -0.01 19.83
CA MET A 136 -8.33 1.09 19.05
C MET A 136 -8.23 2.36 19.88
N GLN A 137 -7.02 2.87 20.00
CA GLN A 137 -6.67 4.16 20.58
C GLN A 137 -6.50 5.20 19.48
N LEU A 138 -7.12 6.35 19.68
CA LEU A 138 -7.10 7.45 18.73
C LEU A 138 -6.60 8.72 19.40
N VAL A 139 -5.37 9.13 19.08
CA VAL A 139 -4.83 10.44 19.46
C VAL A 139 -5.23 11.44 18.41
N LYS A 140 -6.15 12.35 18.77
CA LYS A 140 -6.80 13.27 17.83
C LYS A 140 -6.12 14.63 17.75
N ASN A 141 -6.13 15.20 16.54
CA ASN A 141 -5.79 16.59 16.29
C ASN A 141 -4.37 16.98 16.74
N VAL A 142 -3.41 16.06 16.61
CA VAL A 142 -2.00 16.36 16.85
C VAL A 142 -1.54 17.39 15.82
N ALA A 143 -0.85 18.42 16.29
CA ALA A 143 -0.33 19.48 15.40
C ALA A 143 0.95 19.02 14.71
N TYR A 144 1.00 19.11 13.36
CA TYR A 144 2.21 18.92 12.58
C TYR A 144 2.77 20.24 11.99
N GLY A 145 2.07 21.34 12.24
CA GLY A 145 2.44 22.69 11.83
C GLY A 145 1.56 23.74 12.48
N ARG A 146 1.79 25.01 12.12
CA ARG A 146 1.18 26.17 12.78
C ARG A 146 -0.24 26.49 12.33
N LEU A 147 -0.66 26.02 11.13
CA LEU A 147 -1.97 26.39 10.57
C LEU A 147 -3.10 25.56 11.21
N PRO A 148 -4.34 26.08 11.23
CA PRO A 148 -5.48 25.37 11.81
C PRO A 148 -5.72 23.98 11.19
N ARG A 149 -5.45 23.84 9.89
CA ARG A 149 -5.62 22.56 9.17
C ARG A 149 -4.42 21.63 9.32
N HIS A 150 -3.32 22.08 9.88
CA HIS A 150 -2.15 21.25 10.18
C HIS A 150 -2.42 20.36 11.39
N ARG A 151 -3.38 19.46 11.25
CA ARG A 151 -3.79 18.48 12.26
C ARG A 151 -3.82 17.08 11.67
N LEU A 152 -3.27 16.13 12.40
CA LEU A 152 -3.33 14.71 12.10
C LEU A 152 -3.92 13.92 13.27
N ASP A 153 -4.41 12.73 12.97
CA ASP A 153 -4.80 11.75 13.97
C ASP A 153 -3.84 10.57 13.91
N VAL A 154 -3.46 10.01 15.07
CA VAL A 154 -2.65 8.79 15.17
C VAL A 154 -3.52 7.66 15.71
N TRP A 155 -3.63 6.57 14.99
CA TRP A 155 -4.44 5.41 15.32
C TRP A 155 -3.53 4.22 15.63
N ARG A 156 -3.76 3.56 16.77
CA ARG A 156 -3.05 2.35 17.19
C ARG A 156 -3.96 1.48 18.06
N THR A 157 -3.52 0.28 18.43
CA THR A 157 -4.15 -0.51 19.49
C THR A 157 -3.36 -0.36 20.79
N SER A 158 -3.94 -0.79 21.91
CA SER A 158 -3.24 -0.87 23.20
C SER A 158 -2.10 -1.91 23.19
N THR A 159 -2.18 -2.87 22.26
CA THR A 159 -1.21 -3.96 22.06
C THR A 159 -0.28 -3.70 20.88
N THR A 160 -0.25 -2.48 20.33
CA THR A 160 0.69 -2.14 19.24
C THR A 160 2.12 -2.34 19.74
N PRO A 161 2.95 -3.13 19.04
CA PRO A 161 4.32 -3.39 19.45
C PRO A 161 5.17 -2.12 19.39
N LEU A 162 6.27 -2.11 20.13
CA LEU A 162 7.31 -1.10 19.91
C LEU A 162 7.94 -1.31 18.53
N HIS A 163 8.39 -0.21 17.92
CA HIS A 163 8.90 -0.22 16.53
C HIS A 163 7.89 -0.74 15.50
N ALA A 164 6.59 -0.47 15.74
CA ALA A 164 5.53 -0.86 14.83
C ALA A 164 5.67 -0.20 13.47
N PRO A 165 5.38 -0.91 12.37
CA PRO A 165 5.34 -0.28 11.06
C PRO A 165 4.23 0.77 10.97
N VAL A 166 4.44 1.75 10.10
CA VAL A 166 3.61 2.94 10.00
C VAL A 166 2.98 3.05 8.62
N VAL A 167 1.68 3.33 8.56
CA VAL A 167 1.00 3.75 7.34
C VAL A 167 0.59 5.21 7.46
N LEU A 168 1.12 6.06 6.57
CA LEU A 168 0.69 7.45 6.40
C LEU A 168 -0.36 7.49 5.29
N TYR A 169 -1.62 7.81 5.63
CA TYR A 169 -2.72 7.81 4.67
C TYR A 169 -3.21 9.22 4.35
N ILE A 170 -3.20 9.58 3.07
CA ILE A 170 -3.62 10.89 2.54
C ILE A 170 -5.01 10.77 1.91
N HIS A 171 -5.97 11.55 2.43
CA HIS A 171 -7.34 11.53 1.92
C HIS A 171 -7.46 12.14 0.52
N GLY A 172 -8.44 11.69 -0.25
CA GLY A 172 -8.83 12.28 -1.53
C GLY A 172 -9.76 13.49 -1.38
N GLY A 173 -10.41 13.87 -2.48
CA GLY A 173 -11.36 14.98 -2.52
C GLY A 173 -10.96 16.09 -3.49
N SER A 174 -10.36 15.72 -4.62
CA SER A 174 -9.98 16.66 -5.70
C SER A 174 -9.18 17.88 -5.20
N TRP A 175 -8.37 17.69 -4.17
CA TRP A 175 -7.57 18.72 -3.48
C TRP A 175 -8.40 19.88 -2.87
N MET A 176 -9.74 19.85 -3.00
CA MET A 176 -10.67 20.92 -2.60
C MET A 176 -11.55 20.57 -1.39
N MET A 177 -11.70 19.31 -1.09
CA MET A 177 -12.56 18.81 0.00
C MET A 177 -11.93 17.61 0.69
N GLY A 178 -12.61 17.09 1.70
CA GLY A 178 -12.20 15.92 2.46
C GLY A 178 -11.66 16.25 3.84
N ASP A 179 -11.69 15.24 4.69
CA ASP A 179 -11.16 15.26 6.05
C ASP A 179 -10.50 13.92 6.38
N LYS A 180 -9.49 13.97 7.23
CA LYS A 180 -8.73 12.81 7.73
C LYS A 180 -9.57 11.66 8.32
N ARG A 181 -10.87 11.86 8.53
CA ARG A 181 -11.79 10.89 9.13
C ARG A 181 -12.78 10.27 8.17
N GLU A 182 -12.78 10.66 6.90
CA GLU A 182 -13.83 10.27 5.95
C GLU A 182 -13.46 9.05 5.12
N GLN A 183 -12.21 8.92 4.68
CA GLN A 183 -11.80 7.93 3.70
C GLN A 183 -10.80 6.91 4.25
N GLY A 184 -10.61 5.78 3.55
CA GLY A 184 -9.63 4.74 3.87
C GLY A 184 -9.90 3.95 5.16
N ARG A 185 -11.00 4.23 5.88
CA ARG A 185 -11.26 3.66 7.20
C ARG A 185 -11.25 2.12 7.24
N PRO A 186 -11.86 1.39 6.29
CA PRO A 186 -11.81 -0.07 6.31
C PRO A 186 -10.37 -0.61 6.25
N MET A 187 -9.54 -0.03 5.38
CA MET A 187 -8.13 -0.40 5.23
C MET A 187 -7.30 -0.01 6.46
N LEU A 188 -7.47 1.21 6.97
CA LEU A 188 -6.73 1.70 8.14
C LEU A 188 -7.07 0.90 9.41
N HIS A 189 -8.33 0.52 9.61
CA HIS A 189 -8.72 -0.35 10.71
C HIS A 189 -8.04 -1.72 10.62
N GLU A 190 -7.88 -2.26 9.41
CA GLU A 190 -7.19 -3.54 9.24
C GLU A 190 -5.68 -3.42 9.49
N PHE A 191 -5.02 -2.33 9.06
CA PHE A 191 -3.63 -2.05 9.41
C PHE A 191 -3.46 -1.97 10.94
N VAL A 192 -4.29 -1.18 11.62
CA VAL A 192 -4.22 -1.01 13.08
C VAL A 192 -4.47 -2.33 13.81
N ARG A 193 -5.44 -3.15 13.35
CA ARG A 193 -5.70 -4.48 13.91
C ARG A 193 -4.49 -5.42 13.82
N ARG A 194 -3.63 -5.22 12.83
CA ARG A 194 -2.39 -5.98 12.63
C ARG A 194 -1.18 -5.38 13.34
N GLY A 195 -1.40 -4.45 14.25
CA GLY A 195 -0.34 -3.84 15.05
C GLY A 195 0.39 -2.68 14.39
N TRP A 196 -0.05 -2.22 13.22
CA TRP A 196 0.48 -1.01 12.58
C TRP A 196 -0.01 0.25 13.27
N ILE A 197 0.74 1.33 13.12
CA ILE A 197 0.29 2.68 13.44
C ILE A 197 -0.18 3.37 12.17
N ALA A 198 -1.40 3.92 12.20
CA ALA A 198 -1.91 4.73 11.10
C ALA A 198 -1.84 6.21 11.44
N VAL A 199 -1.26 7.01 10.57
CA VAL A 199 -1.20 8.47 10.65
C VAL A 199 -2.05 9.05 9.55
N VAL A 200 -3.03 9.89 9.91
CA VAL A 200 -4.03 10.42 8.99
C VAL A 200 -4.09 11.94 9.12
N PRO A 201 -3.49 12.71 8.21
CA PRO A 201 -3.48 14.16 8.27
C PRO A 201 -4.64 14.79 7.51
N ASN A 202 -4.98 16.03 7.90
CA ASN A 202 -5.57 17.01 7.02
C ASN A 202 -4.46 17.82 6.36
N TYR A 203 -4.72 18.37 5.17
CA TYR A 203 -3.84 19.30 4.45
C TYR A 203 -4.65 20.48 3.93
N ARG A 204 -4.00 21.59 3.55
CA ARG A 204 -4.65 22.78 2.98
C ARG A 204 -5.37 22.43 1.68
N LEU A 205 -6.52 23.06 1.46
CA LEU A 205 -7.40 22.78 0.32
C LEU A 205 -7.52 23.97 -0.60
N ALA A 206 -7.51 23.71 -1.91
CA ALA A 206 -7.87 24.63 -2.94
C ALA A 206 -9.41 24.91 -2.92
N PRO A 207 -9.90 25.98 -3.50
CA PRO A 207 -9.17 27.04 -4.18
C PRO A 207 -8.58 28.08 -3.23
N ARG A 208 -8.89 28.00 -1.93
CA ARG A 208 -8.39 28.98 -0.93
C ARG A 208 -6.86 28.92 -0.76
N HIS A 209 -6.31 27.73 -0.90
CA HIS A 209 -4.87 27.50 -0.87
C HIS A 209 -4.49 26.73 -2.14
N PRO A 210 -4.09 27.44 -3.20
CA PRO A 210 -3.70 26.81 -4.45
C PRO A 210 -2.44 25.96 -4.31
N TRP A 211 -2.14 25.18 -5.32
CA TRP A 211 -0.85 24.49 -5.43
C TRP A 211 0.31 25.49 -5.32
N PRO A 212 1.38 25.15 -4.58
CA PRO A 212 1.78 23.84 -4.05
C PRO A 212 1.38 23.56 -2.58
N ALA A 213 0.42 24.27 -2.00
CA ALA A 213 0.08 24.16 -0.59
C ALA A 213 -0.19 22.70 -0.13
N GLN A 214 -0.76 21.87 -1.00
CA GLN A 214 -1.12 20.49 -0.67
C GLN A 214 0.12 19.62 -0.50
N ILE A 215 1.05 19.69 -1.45
CA ILE A 215 2.28 18.89 -1.41
C ILE A 215 3.22 19.34 -0.28
N GLU A 216 3.33 20.64 -0.05
CA GLU A 216 4.10 21.20 1.08
C GLU A 216 3.59 20.65 2.42
N ASP A 217 2.26 20.60 2.59
CA ASP A 217 1.66 20.11 3.83
C ASP A 217 1.88 18.58 3.99
N VAL A 218 1.74 17.81 2.92
CA VAL A 218 1.97 16.35 2.98
C VAL A 218 3.44 16.04 3.24
N THR A 219 4.36 16.78 2.61
CA THR A 219 5.79 16.64 2.89
C THR A 219 6.12 17.02 4.34
N ARG A 220 5.48 18.07 4.88
CA ARG A 220 5.60 18.43 6.30
C ARG A 220 5.08 17.33 7.23
N VAL A 221 4.00 16.65 6.85
CA VAL A 221 3.52 15.47 7.61
C VAL A 221 4.53 14.34 7.57
N LEU A 222 5.13 14.04 6.41
CA LEU A 222 6.19 13.04 6.31
C LEU A 222 7.35 13.37 7.27
N ALA A 223 7.82 14.63 7.27
CA ALA A 223 8.85 15.10 8.20
C ALA A 223 8.43 14.92 9.67
N TRP A 224 7.15 15.23 9.98
CA TRP A 224 6.62 15.04 11.32
C TRP A 224 6.63 13.56 11.72
N VAL A 225 6.24 12.64 10.82
CA VAL A 225 6.29 11.20 11.07
C VAL A 225 7.71 10.76 11.33
N LYS A 226 8.66 11.10 10.47
CA LYS A 226 10.09 10.76 10.63
C LYS A 226 10.64 11.19 11.99
N LYS A 227 10.19 12.33 12.49
CA LYS A 227 10.70 12.93 13.73
C LYS A 227 9.98 12.47 15.01
N ASN A 228 8.69 12.19 14.93
CA ASN A 228 7.85 12.07 16.13
C ASN A 228 7.20 10.70 16.32
N ILE A 229 7.10 9.86 15.29
CA ILE A 229 6.28 8.65 15.35
C ILE A 229 6.78 7.63 16.39
N ALA A 230 8.08 7.65 16.68
CA ALA A 230 8.67 6.82 17.72
C ALA A 230 8.05 7.06 19.11
N THR A 231 7.62 8.30 19.42
CA THR A 231 6.92 8.62 20.68
C THR A 231 5.54 7.96 20.80
N TYR A 232 5.01 7.46 19.69
CA TYR A 232 3.76 6.70 19.61
C TYR A 232 3.99 5.19 19.48
N GLY A 233 5.25 4.73 19.51
CA GLY A 233 5.65 3.34 19.37
C GLY A 233 5.92 2.90 17.92
N GLY A 234 5.92 3.82 16.94
CA GLY A 234 6.16 3.53 15.53
C GLY A 234 7.64 3.61 15.15
N ASP A 235 8.01 2.87 14.10
CA ASP A 235 9.32 2.95 13.50
C ASP A 235 9.28 3.88 12.27
N PRO A 236 10.00 5.01 12.27
CA PRO A 236 10.04 5.93 11.13
C PRO A 236 10.67 5.31 9.86
N GLU A 237 11.45 4.23 10.01
CA GLU A 237 12.06 3.52 8.89
C GLU A 237 11.11 2.51 8.23
N LEU A 238 10.12 2.01 8.96
CA LEU A 238 9.12 1.08 8.46
C LEU A 238 7.85 1.81 8.00
N LEU A 239 8.04 2.84 7.17
CA LEU A 239 6.98 3.74 6.73
C LEU A 239 6.50 3.42 5.31
N VAL A 240 5.19 3.22 5.18
CA VAL A 240 4.48 3.12 3.90
C VAL A 240 3.56 4.33 3.77
N ILE A 241 3.54 4.97 2.60
CA ILE A 241 2.59 6.04 2.30
C ILE A 241 1.44 5.52 1.43
N ALA A 242 0.23 5.93 1.74
CA ALA A 242 -0.97 5.50 1.03
C ALA A 242 -1.90 6.69 0.77
N GLY A 243 -2.70 6.60 -0.26
CA GLY A 243 -3.72 7.61 -0.51
C GLY A 243 -4.70 7.21 -1.60
N ALA A 244 -5.81 7.95 -1.68
CA ALA A 244 -6.88 7.71 -2.63
C ALA A 244 -7.16 8.96 -3.46
N SER A 245 -7.42 8.81 -4.78
CA SER A 245 -7.75 9.93 -5.68
C SER A 245 -6.67 11.03 -5.62
N ALA A 246 -7.02 12.27 -5.33
CA ALA A 246 -6.08 13.37 -5.08
C ALA A 246 -5.01 13.00 -4.01
N GLY A 247 -5.41 12.27 -2.96
CA GLY A 247 -4.47 11.75 -1.95
C GLY A 247 -3.54 10.67 -2.50
N GLY A 248 -4.01 9.87 -3.46
CA GLY A 248 -3.18 8.89 -4.18
C GLY A 248 -2.12 9.55 -5.05
N GLN A 249 -2.45 10.69 -5.67
CA GLN A 249 -1.47 11.53 -6.38
C GLN A 249 -0.43 12.10 -5.42
N LEU A 250 -0.87 12.74 -4.31
CA LEU A 250 0.03 13.32 -3.33
C LEU A 250 0.96 12.28 -2.68
N ALA A 251 0.41 11.10 -2.36
CA ALA A 251 1.19 9.99 -1.82
C ALA A 251 2.26 9.49 -2.81
N ALA A 252 1.88 9.32 -4.08
CA ALA A 252 2.79 8.91 -5.14
C ALA A 252 3.88 9.96 -5.39
N LEU A 253 3.50 11.24 -5.45
CA LEU A 253 4.43 12.33 -5.70
C LEU A 253 5.46 12.47 -4.57
N VAL A 254 5.02 12.39 -3.29
CA VAL A 254 5.93 12.39 -2.14
C VAL A 254 6.87 11.18 -2.16
N ALA A 255 6.35 10.00 -2.50
CA ALA A 255 7.17 8.78 -2.53
C ALA A 255 8.25 8.81 -3.61
N LEU A 256 7.94 9.35 -4.79
CA LEU A 256 8.87 9.46 -5.92
C LEU A 256 9.82 10.65 -5.79
N GLY A 257 9.32 11.78 -5.27
CA GLY A 257 10.06 13.02 -5.09
C GLY A 257 10.75 13.15 -3.73
N ALA A 258 10.88 12.08 -2.94
CA ALA A 258 11.44 12.14 -1.59
C ALA A 258 12.83 12.79 -1.52
N ASN A 259 13.60 12.72 -2.59
CA ASN A 259 14.92 13.33 -2.70
C ASN A 259 14.92 14.72 -3.35
N ASP A 260 13.77 15.19 -3.87
CA ASP A 260 13.65 16.52 -4.44
C ASP A 260 13.53 17.58 -3.32
N PRO A 261 14.43 18.55 -3.24
CA PRO A 261 14.39 19.60 -2.23
C PRO A 261 13.26 20.63 -2.45
N THR A 262 12.64 20.67 -3.62
CA THR A 262 11.69 21.71 -4.03
C THR A 262 10.51 21.86 -3.07
N TRP A 263 10.01 20.75 -2.51
CA TRP A 263 8.86 20.78 -1.60
C TRP A 263 9.21 20.55 -0.13
N ARG A 264 10.50 20.48 0.20
CA ARG A 264 10.92 20.28 1.58
C ARG A 264 10.65 21.55 2.40
N PRO A 265 9.97 21.43 3.55
CA PRO A 265 9.73 22.56 4.42
C PRO A 265 11.05 23.12 4.95
N LEU A 266 11.29 24.42 4.75
CA LEU A 266 12.53 25.10 5.14
C LEU A 266 12.81 25.08 6.66
N ASP A 267 11.77 24.84 7.47
CA ASP A 267 11.85 24.72 8.92
C ASP A 267 12.04 23.27 9.42
N MET A 268 12.29 22.32 8.50
CA MET A 268 12.50 20.88 8.77
C MET A 268 13.88 20.40 8.27
N VAL A 269 14.90 21.24 8.44
CA VAL A 269 16.27 21.00 7.96
C VAL A 269 16.98 19.83 8.65
N ASP A 270 16.50 19.42 9.81
CA ASP A 270 17.02 18.32 10.61
C ASP A 270 16.50 16.93 10.17
N VAL A 271 15.58 16.87 9.22
CA VAL A 271 15.15 15.61 8.59
C VAL A 271 16.08 15.30 7.43
N THR A 272 16.91 14.30 7.56
CA THR A 272 17.89 13.87 6.54
C THR A 272 17.35 12.78 5.62
N ASP A 273 16.46 11.90 6.13
CA ASP A 273 15.83 10.84 5.37
C ASP A 273 14.34 11.11 5.13
N TRP A 274 13.96 11.23 3.88
CA TRP A 274 12.60 11.49 3.42
C TRP A 274 11.95 10.29 2.75
N SER A 275 12.66 9.17 2.66
CA SER A 275 12.22 8.02 1.91
C SER A 275 11.11 7.23 2.63
N VAL A 276 10.37 6.47 1.83
CA VAL A 276 9.35 5.52 2.28
C VAL A 276 9.67 4.12 1.75
N ARG A 277 9.21 3.08 2.43
CA ARG A 277 9.38 1.68 2.01
C ARG A 277 8.55 1.32 0.80
N GLY A 278 7.39 1.96 0.65
CA GLY A 278 6.52 1.75 -0.48
C GLY A 278 5.36 2.73 -0.51
N ALA A 279 4.69 2.80 -1.64
CA ALA A 279 3.53 3.65 -1.86
C ALA A 279 2.32 2.85 -2.35
N LEU A 280 1.15 3.19 -1.83
CA LEU A 280 -0.13 2.65 -2.26
C LEU A 280 -0.98 3.77 -2.85
N SER A 281 -1.33 3.66 -4.13
CA SER A 281 -2.20 4.62 -4.83
C SER A 281 -3.50 3.94 -5.24
N PHE A 282 -4.59 4.35 -4.62
CA PHE A 282 -5.93 3.92 -4.97
C PHE A 282 -6.54 4.94 -5.93
N TYR A 283 -6.80 4.54 -7.16
CA TYR A 283 -7.37 5.38 -8.23
C TYR A 283 -6.78 6.81 -8.22
N GLY A 284 -5.46 6.89 -8.03
CA GLY A 284 -4.75 8.17 -7.95
C GLY A 284 -4.61 8.85 -9.30
N VAL A 285 -4.56 10.18 -9.29
CA VAL A 285 -4.31 11.00 -10.48
C VAL A 285 -2.80 11.03 -10.74
N LEU A 286 -2.28 10.03 -11.44
CA LEU A 286 -0.83 9.81 -11.58
C LEU A 286 -0.19 10.61 -12.70
N GLU A 287 -1.00 11.23 -13.58
CA GLU A 287 -0.61 12.17 -14.63
C GLU A 287 -1.46 13.43 -14.50
N MET A 288 -0.86 14.63 -14.54
CA MET A 288 -1.50 15.88 -14.17
C MET A 288 -1.51 16.93 -15.30
N THR A 289 -0.92 16.63 -16.46
CA THR A 289 -0.96 17.57 -17.60
C THR A 289 -2.30 17.51 -18.34
N GLY A 290 -3.08 16.45 -18.15
CA GLY A 290 -4.31 16.18 -18.88
C GLY A 290 -4.04 15.86 -20.34
N ASP A 291 -2.91 15.25 -20.67
CA ASP A 291 -2.56 14.83 -22.01
C ASP A 291 -3.50 13.71 -22.48
N GLU A 292 -4.10 13.89 -23.65
CA GLU A 292 -5.10 12.97 -24.22
C GLU A 292 -4.50 11.59 -24.57
N THR A 293 -3.18 11.46 -24.68
CA THR A 293 -2.52 10.15 -24.84
C THR A 293 -2.76 9.26 -23.62
N HIS A 294 -2.82 9.86 -22.43
CA HIS A 294 -3.04 9.17 -21.16
C HIS A 294 -4.51 9.21 -20.72
N TRP A 295 -5.23 10.31 -20.97
CA TRP A 295 -6.58 10.55 -20.42
C TRP A 295 -7.72 10.14 -21.33
N ARG A 296 -7.50 9.95 -22.62
CA ARG A 296 -8.46 9.42 -23.61
C ARG A 296 -9.89 9.99 -23.48
N GLY A 297 -10.01 11.30 -23.38
CA GLY A 297 -11.27 12.03 -23.36
C GLY A 297 -11.64 12.69 -22.03
N LEU A 298 -10.92 12.42 -20.93
CA LEU A 298 -11.16 13.07 -19.63
C LEU A 298 -10.15 14.19 -19.33
N GLY A 299 -9.03 14.27 -20.06
CA GLY A 299 -7.92 15.18 -19.79
C GLY A 299 -8.30 16.65 -19.79
N LEU A 300 -9.14 17.09 -20.73
CA LEU A 300 -9.64 18.48 -20.77
C LEU A 300 -10.45 18.85 -19.50
N GLY A 301 -11.17 17.90 -18.93
CA GLY A 301 -11.90 18.11 -17.67
C GLY A 301 -10.96 18.33 -16.49
N LEU A 302 -9.92 17.49 -16.38
CA LEU A 302 -8.87 17.64 -15.39
C LEU A 302 -8.14 18.98 -15.55
N ARG A 303 -7.67 19.29 -16.77
CA ARG A 303 -6.93 20.54 -17.07
C ARG A 303 -7.71 21.76 -16.63
N LYS A 304 -9.00 21.87 -16.99
CA LYS A 304 -9.89 22.95 -16.54
C LYS A 304 -10.01 23.02 -15.02
N LEU A 305 -10.13 21.89 -14.34
CA LEU A 305 -10.18 21.84 -12.88
C LEU A 305 -8.87 22.41 -12.28
N LEU A 306 -7.73 21.98 -12.79
CA LEU A 306 -6.43 22.44 -12.34
C LEU A 306 -6.24 23.95 -12.56
N GLU A 307 -6.49 24.44 -13.77
CA GLU A 307 -6.35 25.85 -14.15
C GLU A 307 -7.24 26.77 -13.32
N HIS A 308 -8.50 26.38 -13.08
CA HIS A 308 -9.45 27.31 -12.45
C HIS A 308 -9.51 27.18 -10.93
N ARG A 309 -9.09 26.04 -10.36
CA ARG A 309 -9.35 25.75 -8.95
C ARG A 309 -8.10 25.37 -8.16
N ILE A 310 -7.19 24.58 -8.73
CA ILE A 310 -6.09 23.95 -7.98
C ILE A 310 -4.80 24.74 -8.15
N VAL A 311 -4.34 24.90 -9.37
CA VAL A 311 -3.07 25.59 -9.72
C VAL A 311 -3.30 27.10 -9.89
N GLN A 312 -4.43 27.45 -10.51
CA GLN A 312 -4.91 28.82 -10.75
C GLN A 312 -4.02 29.63 -11.70
N VAL A 313 -3.31 28.92 -12.59
CA VAL A 313 -2.60 29.52 -13.72
C VAL A 313 -2.87 28.70 -14.99
N PRO A 314 -2.85 29.33 -16.18
CA PRO A 314 -3.09 28.62 -17.45
C PRO A 314 -2.02 27.54 -17.71
N PHE A 315 -2.41 26.43 -18.31
CA PHE A 315 -1.51 25.35 -18.68
C PHE A 315 -0.51 25.78 -19.77
N GLU A 316 -1.00 26.47 -20.82
CA GLU A 316 -0.22 26.81 -22.02
C GLU A 316 1.10 27.53 -21.73
N ASP A 317 1.10 28.40 -20.71
CA ASP A 317 2.30 29.15 -20.31
C ASP A 317 3.07 28.50 -19.13
N ASN A 318 2.57 27.38 -18.58
CA ASN A 318 3.07 26.81 -17.32
C ASN A 318 3.18 25.28 -17.37
N GLU A 319 3.46 24.70 -18.52
CA GLU A 319 3.50 23.24 -18.71
C GLU A 319 4.45 22.54 -17.73
N GLU A 320 5.63 23.10 -17.48
CA GLU A 320 6.60 22.53 -16.53
C GLU A 320 6.07 22.52 -15.09
N LEU A 321 5.27 23.51 -14.69
CA LEU A 321 4.58 23.48 -13.40
C LEU A 321 3.61 22.29 -13.33
N TYR A 322 2.83 22.03 -14.38
CA TYR A 322 1.90 20.91 -14.44
C TYR A 322 2.62 19.56 -14.47
N LYS A 323 3.74 19.45 -15.17
CA LYS A 323 4.62 18.27 -15.10
C LYS A 323 5.12 18.04 -13.67
N SER A 324 5.48 19.10 -12.95
CA SER A 324 5.92 18.98 -11.56
C SER A 324 4.85 18.47 -10.60
N LEU A 325 3.56 18.48 -10.98
CA LEU A 325 2.47 17.87 -10.22
C LEU A 325 2.28 16.38 -10.55
N SER A 326 2.86 15.90 -11.65
CA SER A 326 2.62 14.56 -12.20
C SER A 326 3.57 13.53 -11.56
N PRO A 327 3.11 12.59 -10.75
CA PRO A 327 3.95 11.48 -10.31
C PRO A 327 4.63 10.74 -11.46
N PHE A 328 3.98 10.68 -12.62
CA PHE A 328 4.50 10.08 -13.84
C PHE A 328 5.88 10.61 -14.25
N GLU A 329 6.17 11.89 -14.00
CA GLU A 329 7.44 12.54 -14.37
C GLU A 329 8.60 12.19 -13.42
N PHE A 330 8.29 11.74 -12.21
CA PHE A 330 9.29 11.44 -11.18
C PHE A 330 9.67 9.97 -11.09
N ILE A 331 9.21 9.13 -12.01
CA ILE A 331 9.59 7.72 -12.04
C ILE A 331 11.07 7.61 -12.39
N GLY A 332 11.87 7.14 -11.46
CA GLY A 332 13.29 6.90 -11.63
C GLY A 332 13.70 5.49 -11.21
N PRO A 333 14.96 5.09 -11.47
CA PRO A 333 15.45 3.74 -11.16
C PRO A 333 15.43 3.41 -9.66
N ASP A 334 15.50 4.42 -8.81
CA ASP A 334 15.52 4.27 -7.33
C ASP A 334 14.13 4.54 -6.70
N ALA A 335 13.06 4.57 -7.49
CA ALA A 335 11.70 4.69 -6.99
C ALA A 335 11.40 3.58 -5.97
N PRO A 336 10.66 3.86 -4.87
CA PRO A 336 10.26 2.83 -3.92
C PRO A 336 9.24 1.86 -4.57
N ALA A 337 8.98 0.74 -3.91
CA ALA A 337 7.95 -0.20 -4.37
C ALA A 337 6.55 0.46 -4.44
N PHE A 338 5.75 0.07 -5.42
CA PHE A 338 4.40 0.61 -5.62
C PHE A 338 3.32 -0.47 -5.69
N PHE A 339 2.16 -0.15 -5.12
CA PHE A 339 0.91 -0.87 -5.30
C PHE A 339 -0.15 0.09 -5.82
N VAL A 340 -0.64 -0.15 -7.02
CA VAL A 340 -1.65 0.69 -7.69
C VAL A 340 -2.94 -0.10 -7.87
N VAL A 341 -4.06 0.51 -7.48
CA VAL A 341 -5.41 -0.06 -7.69
C VAL A 341 -6.25 0.91 -8.49
N GLN A 342 -6.85 0.45 -9.58
CA GLN A 342 -7.69 1.26 -10.46
C GLN A 342 -9.00 0.56 -10.83
N GLY A 343 -10.08 1.29 -10.84
CA GLY A 343 -11.36 0.84 -11.40
C GLY A 343 -11.37 1.01 -12.92
N ARG A 344 -11.77 -0.05 -13.66
CA ARG A 344 -11.84 0.04 -15.14
C ARG A 344 -12.92 1.01 -15.64
N ASN A 345 -13.98 1.16 -14.87
CA ASN A 345 -15.11 2.04 -15.20
C ASN A 345 -15.05 3.39 -14.48
N ASP A 346 -13.89 3.74 -13.95
CA ASP A 346 -13.67 5.04 -13.31
C ASP A 346 -13.91 6.16 -14.34
N THR A 347 -14.85 7.06 -14.01
CA THR A 347 -15.23 8.19 -14.87
C THR A 347 -14.64 9.52 -14.40
N LEU A 348 -13.84 9.52 -13.34
CA LEU A 348 -13.13 10.71 -12.85
C LEU A 348 -11.64 10.65 -13.17
N VAL A 349 -11.02 9.47 -13.09
CA VAL A 349 -9.62 9.22 -13.44
C VAL A 349 -9.56 8.09 -14.47
N ASP A 350 -9.12 8.40 -15.68
CA ASP A 350 -9.05 7.41 -16.76
C ASP A 350 -8.12 6.26 -16.38
N VAL A 351 -8.58 5.03 -16.63
CA VAL A 351 -7.81 3.81 -16.33
C VAL A 351 -6.47 3.76 -17.08
N HIS A 352 -6.36 4.43 -18.23
CA HIS A 352 -5.13 4.47 -19.00
C HIS A 352 -4.01 5.23 -18.27
N VAL A 353 -4.35 6.26 -17.49
CA VAL A 353 -3.39 6.96 -16.63
C VAL A 353 -2.66 5.99 -15.69
N ALA A 354 -3.39 5.08 -15.07
CA ALA A 354 -2.79 4.07 -14.19
C ALA A 354 -2.00 3.02 -14.98
N ARG A 355 -2.49 2.58 -16.16
CA ARG A 355 -1.80 1.60 -17.01
C ARG A 355 -0.47 2.14 -17.50
N ASP A 356 -0.46 3.36 -18.04
CA ASP A 356 0.72 4.01 -18.60
C ASP A 356 1.76 4.29 -17.49
N PHE A 357 1.29 4.70 -16.30
CA PHE A 357 2.16 4.85 -15.13
C PHE A 357 2.82 3.51 -14.74
N VAL A 358 2.05 2.43 -14.69
CA VAL A 358 2.54 1.10 -14.33
C VAL A 358 3.53 0.57 -15.38
N GLU A 359 3.26 0.80 -16.66
CA GLU A 359 4.14 0.42 -17.77
C GLU A 359 5.49 1.14 -17.66
N LYS A 360 5.48 2.48 -17.60
CA LYS A 360 6.71 3.28 -17.42
C LYS A 360 7.47 2.90 -16.15
N PHE A 361 6.76 2.66 -15.04
CA PHE A 361 7.41 2.27 -13.79
C PHE A 361 8.16 0.94 -13.94
N ARG A 362 7.57 -0.07 -14.59
CA ARG A 362 8.19 -1.38 -14.81
C ARG A 362 9.40 -1.33 -15.75
N GLU A 363 9.43 -0.35 -16.64
CA GLU A 363 10.56 -0.13 -17.56
C GLU A 363 11.74 0.56 -16.86
N VAL A 364 11.47 1.48 -15.94
CA VAL A 364 12.47 2.40 -15.39
C VAL A 364 12.92 2.00 -13.98
N ALA A 365 11.99 1.63 -13.10
CA ALA A 365 12.28 1.41 -11.68
C ALA A 365 12.74 -0.02 -11.39
N ARG A 366 13.69 -0.16 -10.46
CA ARG A 366 14.17 -1.47 -10.00
C ARG A 366 13.24 -2.12 -8.97
N ALA A 367 12.46 -1.31 -8.28
CA ALA A 367 11.56 -1.78 -7.24
C ALA A 367 10.29 -2.44 -7.82
N PRO A 368 9.63 -3.35 -7.07
CA PRO A 368 8.45 -4.04 -7.56
C PRO A 368 7.23 -3.12 -7.71
N MET A 369 6.46 -3.36 -8.79
CA MET A 369 5.19 -2.73 -9.10
C MET A 369 4.07 -3.76 -9.13
N TYR A 370 3.11 -3.63 -8.22
CA TYR A 370 1.89 -4.42 -8.20
C TYR A 370 0.72 -3.58 -8.70
N TYR A 371 -0.04 -4.14 -9.64
CA TYR A 371 -1.19 -3.45 -10.22
C TYR A 371 -2.44 -4.31 -10.17
N VAL A 372 -3.52 -3.73 -9.67
CA VAL A 372 -4.84 -4.34 -9.63
C VAL A 372 -5.83 -3.49 -10.40
N GLU A 373 -6.36 -4.02 -11.50
CA GLU A 373 -7.43 -3.40 -12.25
C GLU A 373 -8.75 -4.15 -12.00
N LEU A 374 -9.72 -3.45 -11.42
CA LEU A 374 -11.02 -4.01 -11.07
C LEU A 374 -12.04 -3.74 -12.18
N PRO A 375 -12.62 -4.78 -12.82
CA PRO A 375 -13.64 -4.61 -13.84
C PRO A 375 -14.93 -4.01 -13.24
N PHE A 376 -15.65 -3.24 -14.03
CA PHE A 376 -16.93 -2.64 -13.66
C PHE A 376 -16.92 -1.89 -12.32
N THR A 377 -15.77 -1.33 -11.97
CA THR A 377 -15.55 -0.62 -10.71
C THR A 377 -15.37 0.86 -10.98
N GLN A 378 -16.10 1.67 -10.24
CA GLN A 378 -16.10 3.12 -10.32
C GLN A 378 -15.05 3.72 -9.38
N HIS A 379 -14.78 5.03 -9.50
CA HIS A 379 -13.95 5.80 -8.58
C HIS A 379 -14.43 5.67 -7.14
N ALA A 380 -13.52 5.76 -6.16
CA ALA A 380 -13.83 5.73 -4.73
C ALA A 380 -14.62 4.50 -4.24
N PHE A 381 -14.41 3.34 -4.85
CA PHE A 381 -15.11 2.09 -4.51
C PHE A 381 -14.86 1.63 -3.06
N ASP A 382 -13.79 2.10 -2.43
CA ASP A 382 -13.36 1.72 -1.07
C ASP A 382 -13.91 2.61 0.06
N LEU A 383 -14.83 3.53 -0.25
CA LEU A 383 -15.53 4.34 0.77
C LEU A 383 -16.34 3.47 1.73
N THR A 384 -16.77 2.31 1.30
CA THR A 384 -17.56 1.36 2.08
C THR A 384 -16.83 0.01 2.22
N ALA A 385 -17.23 -0.81 3.20
CA ALA A 385 -16.64 -2.13 3.44
C ALA A 385 -17.18 -3.19 2.46
N SER A 386 -17.12 -2.92 1.15
CA SER A 386 -17.62 -3.81 0.09
C SER A 386 -16.69 -5.03 -0.14
N PRO A 387 -17.15 -6.05 -0.91
CA PRO A 387 -16.28 -7.16 -1.31
C PRO A 387 -15.02 -6.71 -2.07
N ARG A 388 -15.11 -5.65 -2.87
CA ARG A 388 -13.96 -5.05 -3.58
C ARG A 388 -12.97 -4.42 -2.61
N THR A 389 -13.47 -3.63 -1.67
CA THR A 389 -12.68 -3.01 -0.59
C THR A 389 -11.96 -4.07 0.24
N SER A 390 -12.68 -5.13 0.65
CA SER A 390 -12.08 -6.24 1.40
C SER A 390 -10.94 -6.91 0.63
N ALA A 391 -11.14 -7.19 -0.67
CA ALA A 391 -10.14 -7.85 -1.49
C ALA A 391 -8.89 -6.98 -1.69
N THR A 392 -9.07 -5.71 -2.03
CA THR A 392 -7.96 -4.77 -2.27
C THR A 392 -7.22 -4.40 -0.99
N THR A 393 -7.92 -4.27 0.14
CA THR A 393 -7.28 -4.06 1.45
C THR A 393 -6.34 -5.19 1.81
N ARG A 394 -6.73 -6.46 1.60
CA ARG A 394 -5.85 -7.61 1.87
C ARG A 394 -4.60 -7.58 1.01
N ALA A 395 -4.74 -7.24 -0.27
CA ALA A 395 -3.59 -7.11 -1.16
C ALA A 395 -2.68 -5.93 -0.76
N ALA A 396 -3.28 -4.79 -0.41
CA ALA A 396 -2.54 -3.63 0.09
C ALA A 396 -1.72 -3.95 1.35
N ILE A 397 -2.30 -4.73 2.27
CA ILE A 397 -1.59 -5.19 3.47
C ILE A 397 -0.49 -6.19 3.13
N ALA A 398 -0.76 -7.19 2.29
CA ALA A 398 0.27 -8.13 1.87
C ALA A 398 1.45 -7.42 1.20
N PHE A 399 1.17 -6.42 0.37
CA PHE A 399 2.21 -5.56 -0.20
C PHE A 399 2.95 -4.78 0.88
N ALA A 400 2.24 -4.07 1.76
CA ALA A 400 2.86 -3.25 2.80
C ALA A 400 3.72 -4.09 3.75
N GLU A 401 3.23 -5.25 4.19
CA GLU A 401 4.01 -6.21 4.98
C GLU A 401 5.26 -6.69 4.23
N SER A 402 5.18 -6.93 2.92
CA SER A 402 6.34 -7.37 2.13
C SER A 402 7.43 -6.31 2.06
N VAL A 403 7.08 -5.04 1.89
CA VAL A 403 8.07 -3.95 1.75
C VAL A 403 8.69 -3.52 3.08
N VAL A 404 7.96 -3.67 4.20
CA VAL A 404 8.53 -3.39 5.52
C VAL A 404 9.38 -4.54 6.05
N ARG A 405 9.13 -5.78 5.61
CA ARG A 405 9.99 -6.94 5.90
C ARG A 405 11.27 -6.94 5.08
N ARG A 406 11.26 -6.31 3.90
CA ARG A 406 12.47 -6.19 3.08
C ARG A 406 13.41 -5.16 3.69
N PRO A 407 14.69 -5.48 3.91
CA PRO A 407 15.66 -4.47 4.27
C PRO A 407 15.72 -3.41 3.17
N ARG A 408 15.96 -2.18 3.58
CA ARG A 408 16.20 -1.09 2.63
C ARG A 408 17.48 -1.39 1.87
N LEU A 409 17.39 -1.56 0.55
CA LEU A 409 18.55 -1.48 -0.33
C LEU A 409 18.97 0.00 -0.42
N THR A 410 19.48 0.55 0.67
CA THR A 410 20.11 1.87 0.61
C THR A 410 21.50 1.71 0.01
N SER A 411 21.98 2.73 -0.68
CA SER A 411 23.37 2.78 -1.17
C SER A 411 24.37 2.47 -0.06
N SER A 412 24.06 2.78 1.20
CA SER A 412 24.88 2.43 2.37
C SER A 412 24.83 0.93 2.72
N LEU A 413 23.69 0.23 2.57
CA LEU A 413 23.63 -1.23 2.76
C LEU A 413 24.37 -1.96 1.64
N VAL A 414 24.19 -1.54 0.38
CA VAL A 414 24.97 -2.04 -0.75
C VAL A 414 26.47 -1.75 -0.53
N MET A 415 26.81 -0.60 0.05
CA MET A 415 28.19 -0.26 0.41
C MET A 415 28.74 -1.09 1.59
N SER A 416 27.92 -1.43 2.58
CA SER A 416 28.38 -2.27 3.70
C SER A 416 28.58 -3.74 3.31
N TYR A 417 27.91 -4.22 2.25
CA TYR A 417 28.17 -5.54 1.64
C TYR A 417 29.19 -5.48 0.49
N GLN A 418 29.69 -4.29 0.12
CA GLN A 418 30.76 -4.09 -0.88
C GLN A 418 32.17 -4.18 -0.31
N VAL A 419 32.35 -4.60 0.94
CA VAL A 419 33.64 -5.11 1.38
C VAL A 419 33.96 -6.29 0.46
N PRO A 420 35.09 -6.27 -0.26
CA PRO A 420 35.44 -7.41 -1.09
C PRO A 420 35.34 -8.68 -0.24
N PRO A 421 34.63 -9.74 -0.70
CA PRO A 421 34.41 -10.96 0.08
C PRO A 421 35.71 -11.59 0.59
N THR A 422 36.80 -11.26 -0.09
CA THR A 422 38.18 -11.69 0.28
C THR A 422 38.73 -11.06 1.54
N GLU A 423 38.11 -9.99 2.05
CA GLU A 423 38.60 -9.24 3.21
C GLU A 423 37.77 -9.46 4.49
N LEU A 424 36.67 -10.24 4.42
CA LEU A 424 35.91 -10.58 5.61
C LEU A 424 36.77 -11.27 6.65
N VAL A 425 36.79 -10.75 7.88
CA VAL A 425 37.45 -11.39 9.02
C VAL A 425 36.41 -12.01 9.94
N VAL A 426 36.72 -13.21 10.41
CA VAL A 426 35.85 -13.98 11.29
C VAL A 426 36.61 -14.44 12.54
N GLN A 427 35.87 -14.61 13.64
CA GLN A 427 36.35 -15.27 14.83
C GLN A 427 35.45 -16.49 15.08
N VAL A 428 35.90 -17.68 14.71
CA VAL A 428 35.10 -18.92 14.79
C VAL A 428 35.34 -19.69 16.11
N THR A 429 36.36 -19.34 16.81
CA THR A 429 36.64 -19.74 18.18
C THR A 429 37.06 -18.50 18.94
N ARG A 430 36.64 -18.35 20.21
CA ARG A 430 37.05 -17.19 21.01
C ARG A 430 38.58 -17.08 21.00
N GLY A 431 39.11 -16.12 20.22
CA GLY A 431 40.54 -15.98 19.98
C GLY A 431 40.84 -14.87 18.96
N GLU A 432 41.78 -15.10 18.11
CA GLU A 432 42.26 -14.14 17.12
C GLU A 432 41.28 -13.97 15.94
N TRP A 433 41.27 -12.77 15.40
CA TRP A 433 40.55 -12.49 14.15
C TRP A 433 41.34 -13.03 12.96
N VAL A 434 40.75 -13.90 12.17
CA VAL A 434 41.35 -14.53 11.00
C VAL A 434 40.56 -14.16 9.75
N ASN A 435 41.23 -14.12 8.60
CA ASN A 435 40.56 -14.03 7.34
C ASN A 435 39.62 -15.24 7.18
N ALA A 436 38.40 -15.02 6.70
CA ALA A 436 37.38 -16.06 6.61
C ALA A 436 37.82 -17.26 5.76
N ARG A 437 38.60 -17.04 4.68
CA ARG A 437 39.13 -18.12 3.84
C ARG A 437 40.21 -18.94 4.56
N ASP A 438 41.02 -18.31 5.38
CA ASP A 438 42.03 -19.04 6.17
C ASP A 438 41.33 -19.90 7.24
N ALA A 439 40.27 -19.39 7.86
CA ALA A 439 39.42 -20.19 8.75
C ALA A 439 38.79 -21.39 8.01
N ALA A 440 38.35 -21.22 6.78
CA ALA A 440 37.78 -22.32 5.99
C ALA A 440 38.80 -23.36 5.54
N ARG A 441 40.10 -22.98 5.33
CA ARG A 441 41.18 -23.93 5.07
C ARG A 441 41.46 -24.84 6.26
N GLU A 442 41.32 -24.30 7.47
CA GLU A 442 41.58 -25.04 8.70
C GLU A 442 40.37 -25.90 9.14
N LEU A 443 39.18 -25.38 9.01
CA LEU A 443 37.95 -25.94 9.58
C LEU A 443 37.02 -26.63 8.56
N GLY A 444 37.31 -26.50 7.27
CA GLY A 444 36.41 -26.84 6.17
C GLY A 444 35.43 -25.70 5.82
N PRO A 445 34.68 -25.83 4.72
CA PRO A 445 33.68 -24.84 4.32
C PRO A 445 32.58 -24.67 5.38
N PHE A 446 32.10 -23.44 5.56
CA PHE A 446 31.01 -23.12 6.49
C PHE A 446 30.15 -21.95 6.01
N THR A 447 28.94 -21.88 6.53
CA THR A 447 28.08 -20.71 6.32
C THR A 447 27.91 -19.96 7.64
N VAL A 448 28.15 -18.64 7.65
CA VAL A 448 27.89 -17.82 8.85
C VAL A 448 26.44 -17.35 8.82
N LEU A 449 25.74 -17.67 9.90
CA LEU A 449 24.38 -17.25 10.20
C LEU A 449 24.38 -16.49 11.53
N THR A 450 23.81 -15.28 11.53
CA THR A 450 23.53 -14.51 12.74
C THR A 450 22.02 -14.42 12.98
N SER A 451 21.62 -14.12 14.20
CA SER A 451 20.27 -13.69 14.56
C SER A 451 20.24 -12.25 15.04
N ASP A 452 21.41 -11.63 15.09
CA ASP A 452 21.58 -10.25 15.51
C ASP A 452 21.00 -9.29 14.46
N ASN A 453 20.54 -8.14 14.93
CA ASN A 453 20.10 -7.04 14.08
C ASN A 453 19.15 -7.47 12.94
N PRO A 454 17.92 -7.96 13.25
CA PRO A 454 17.00 -8.49 12.27
C PRO A 454 16.80 -7.52 11.11
N PHE A 455 16.89 -8.02 9.87
CA PHE A 455 16.87 -7.22 8.64
C PHE A 455 17.86 -6.03 8.65
N SER A 456 19.04 -6.21 9.27
CA SER A 456 20.08 -5.18 9.46
C SER A 456 19.61 -3.96 10.29
N ASN A 457 18.54 -4.08 11.07
CA ASN A 457 18.14 -3.06 12.03
C ASN A 457 18.86 -3.29 13.35
N VAL A 458 19.60 -2.30 13.82
CA VAL A 458 20.33 -2.37 15.10
C VAL A 458 19.31 -2.39 16.24
N VAL A 459 19.27 -3.50 16.96
CA VAL A 459 18.46 -3.68 18.18
C VAL A 459 19.35 -3.64 19.43
N SER A 460 18.77 -3.70 20.61
CA SER A 460 19.54 -3.68 21.85
C SER A 460 20.45 -4.91 22.00
N ALA A 461 21.52 -4.78 22.77
CA ALA A 461 22.43 -5.90 23.06
C ALA A 461 21.70 -7.06 23.77
N ASP A 462 20.74 -6.75 24.65
CA ASP A 462 19.94 -7.74 25.37
C ASP A 462 19.03 -8.51 24.41
N GLU A 463 18.36 -7.81 23.49
CA GLU A 463 17.52 -8.42 22.46
C GLU A 463 18.34 -9.31 21.51
N ASN A 464 19.51 -8.85 21.07
CA ASN A 464 20.43 -9.66 20.26
C ASN A 464 20.89 -10.92 21.05
N ALA A 465 21.17 -10.80 22.34
CA ALA A 465 21.56 -11.94 23.17
C ALA A 465 20.43 -12.98 23.32
N GLU A 466 19.18 -12.53 23.47
CA GLU A 466 18.01 -13.40 23.53
C GLU A 466 17.81 -14.14 22.19
N ARG A 467 17.83 -13.43 21.08
CA ARG A 467 17.74 -14.00 19.73
C ARG A 467 18.84 -15.03 19.44
N ARG A 468 20.08 -14.77 19.87
CA ARG A 468 21.19 -15.74 19.73
C ARG A 468 20.97 -16.99 20.57
N ALA A 469 20.45 -16.86 21.79
CA ALA A 469 20.13 -17.99 22.63
C ALA A 469 19.03 -18.89 22.01
N GLU A 470 18.02 -18.28 21.43
CA GLU A 470 16.96 -19.00 20.71
C GLU A 470 17.48 -19.70 19.45
N LEU A 471 18.32 -19.03 18.64
CA LEU A 471 18.95 -19.64 17.47
C LEU A 471 19.83 -20.83 17.88
N LEU A 472 20.63 -20.68 18.94
CA LEU A 472 21.45 -21.76 19.47
C LEU A 472 20.61 -22.99 19.87
N ALA A 473 19.51 -22.76 20.59
CA ALA A 473 18.59 -23.83 21.00
C ALA A 473 17.99 -24.55 19.78
N GLU A 474 17.65 -23.81 18.72
CA GLU A 474 17.15 -24.39 17.47
C GLU A 474 18.21 -25.22 16.74
N LEU A 475 19.45 -24.72 16.63
CA LEU A 475 20.57 -25.47 16.03
C LEU A 475 20.83 -26.78 16.77
N GLN A 476 20.83 -26.73 18.11
CA GLN A 476 20.98 -27.91 18.95
C GLN A 476 19.84 -28.91 18.78
N ARG A 477 18.59 -28.44 18.73
CA ARG A 477 17.41 -29.29 18.53
C ARG A 477 17.41 -29.99 17.17
N ARG A 478 17.91 -29.33 16.12
CA ARG A 478 18.05 -29.91 14.78
C ARG A 478 19.32 -30.73 14.60
N GLY A 479 20.21 -30.79 15.59
CA GLY A 479 21.49 -31.52 15.51
C GLY A 479 22.47 -30.92 14.50
N VAL A 480 22.38 -29.61 14.24
CA VAL A 480 23.26 -28.91 13.29
C VAL A 480 24.65 -28.73 13.90
N GLN A 481 25.68 -29.16 13.16
CA GLN A 481 27.07 -28.92 13.58
C GLN A 481 27.37 -27.42 13.44
N HIS A 482 27.76 -26.80 14.56
CA HIS A 482 27.97 -25.37 14.60
C HIS A 482 29.11 -24.98 15.56
N ARG A 483 29.66 -23.80 15.32
CA ARG A 483 30.60 -23.11 16.26
C ARG A 483 30.15 -21.66 16.39
N HIS A 484 30.41 -21.07 17.56
CA HIS A 484 30.19 -19.63 17.72
C HIS A 484 31.12 -18.88 16.76
N ALA A 485 30.57 -17.91 16.06
CA ALA A 485 31.28 -17.10 15.08
C ALA A 485 30.91 -15.61 15.24
N ILE A 486 31.89 -14.75 15.01
CA ILE A 486 31.68 -13.30 14.92
C ILE A 486 32.22 -12.89 13.55
N GLY A 487 31.39 -12.20 12.76
CA GLY A 487 31.81 -11.61 11.50
C GLY A 487 31.94 -10.09 11.62
N ARG A 488 32.97 -9.49 11.04
CA ARG A 488 33.10 -8.04 10.94
C ARG A 488 33.83 -7.60 9.68
N ASP A 489 33.57 -6.37 9.27
CA ASP A 489 34.38 -5.68 8.28
C ASP A 489 35.79 -5.37 8.86
N PRO A 490 36.87 -5.69 8.13
CA PRO A 490 38.25 -5.42 8.59
C PRO A 490 38.55 -3.93 8.80
N MET A 491 37.82 -3.04 8.10
CA MET A 491 37.95 -1.59 8.24
C MET A 491 37.19 -1.03 9.45
N GLY A 492 36.39 -1.86 10.14
CA GLY A 492 35.62 -1.46 11.31
C GLY A 492 34.41 -0.54 11.00
N ALA A 493 34.02 -0.43 9.73
CA ALA A 493 32.87 0.35 9.33
C ALA A 493 31.54 -0.26 9.79
N TRP A 494 31.56 -1.57 10.10
CA TRP A 494 30.41 -2.31 10.62
C TRP A 494 30.74 -2.95 11.96
N PRO A 495 29.88 -2.83 12.99
CA PRO A 495 30.11 -3.52 14.26
C PRO A 495 30.09 -5.03 14.02
N GLY A 496 30.93 -5.76 14.77
CA GLY A 496 30.95 -7.23 14.69
C GLY A 496 29.58 -7.80 15.07
N GLU A 497 29.04 -8.69 14.21
CA GLU A 497 27.81 -9.42 14.49
C GLU A 497 28.13 -10.83 14.99
N GLU A 498 27.54 -11.18 16.13
CA GLU A 498 27.68 -12.50 16.71
C GLU A 498 26.64 -13.48 16.12
N GLY A 499 27.06 -14.69 15.88
CA GLY A 499 26.24 -15.75 15.31
C GLY A 499 26.95 -17.11 15.35
N PHE A 500 26.70 -17.92 14.34
CA PHE A 500 27.22 -19.28 14.27
C PHE A 500 27.75 -19.61 12.87
N ALA A 501 28.94 -20.25 12.83
CA ALA A 501 29.42 -20.95 11.64
C ALA A 501 28.77 -22.33 11.61
N LEU A 502 28.03 -22.63 10.54
CA LEU A 502 27.33 -23.89 10.32
C LEU A 502 28.10 -24.73 9.32
N PHE A 503 28.37 -25.99 9.66
CA PHE A 503 29.18 -26.91 8.85
C PHE A 503 28.26 -27.97 8.22
N ASP A 504 28.64 -28.44 7.04
CA ASP A 504 27.96 -29.54 6.31
C ASP A 504 26.45 -29.31 6.08
N GLN A 505 26.06 -28.06 5.91
CA GLN A 505 24.67 -27.71 5.63
C GLN A 505 24.50 -27.22 4.19
N SER A 506 23.34 -27.54 3.57
CA SER A 506 23.00 -26.96 2.29
C SER A 506 22.65 -25.48 2.41
N ILE A 507 22.96 -24.70 1.37
CA ILE A 507 22.64 -23.27 1.34
C ILE A 507 21.13 -23.04 1.51
N GLU A 508 20.27 -23.90 0.92
CA GLU A 508 18.81 -23.82 1.04
C GLU A 508 18.35 -24.00 2.48
N PHE A 509 18.94 -24.96 3.21
CA PHE A 509 18.64 -25.17 4.63
C PHE A 509 19.03 -23.94 5.47
N VAL A 510 20.24 -23.40 5.25
CA VAL A 510 20.68 -22.21 6.01
C VAL A 510 19.82 -20.99 5.68
N ARG A 511 19.41 -20.83 4.42
CA ARG A 511 18.50 -19.76 4.02
C ARG A 511 17.12 -19.89 4.66
N GLU A 512 16.56 -21.11 4.74
CA GLU A 512 15.30 -21.36 5.45
C GLU A 512 15.41 -20.97 6.92
N LEU A 513 16.49 -21.36 7.56
CA LEU A 513 16.78 -21.02 8.94
C LEU A 513 16.96 -19.50 9.10
N ALA A 514 17.72 -18.85 8.24
CA ALA A 514 17.96 -17.40 8.25
C ALA A 514 16.67 -16.57 8.10
N ARG A 515 15.71 -17.04 7.29
CA ARG A 515 14.39 -16.41 7.19
C ARG A 515 13.63 -16.44 8.50
N ALA A 516 13.73 -17.52 9.26
CA ALA A 516 13.06 -17.65 10.56
C ALA A 516 13.59 -16.66 11.61
N TRP A 517 14.83 -16.17 11.42
CA TRP A 517 15.48 -15.18 12.27
C TRP A 517 15.60 -13.79 11.64
N ASP A 518 14.81 -13.54 10.59
CA ASP A 518 14.73 -12.22 9.95
C ASP A 518 16.08 -11.71 9.41
N GLN A 519 16.94 -12.63 8.93
CA GLN A 519 18.22 -12.27 8.35
C GLN A 519 18.08 -11.93 6.87
N PHE A 520 18.85 -10.93 6.44
CA PHE A 520 18.87 -10.47 5.05
C PHE A 520 19.83 -11.29 4.19
N ALA A 521 21.00 -11.57 4.72
CA ALA A 521 22.06 -12.25 4.01
C ALA A 521 22.75 -13.28 4.89
N ILE A 522 23.41 -14.24 4.25
CA ILE A 522 24.31 -15.22 4.87
C ILE A 522 25.65 -15.14 4.18
N TYR A 523 26.73 -15.47 4.92
CA TYR A 523 28.07 -15.57 4.36
C TYR A 523 28.39 -17.05 4.09
N ASP A 524 28.60 -17.38 2.80
CA ASP A 524 29.00 -18.69 2.33
C ASP A 524 30.52 -18.68 2.13
N VAL A 525 31.23 -19.40 3.01
CA VAL A 525 32.69 -19.32 3.14
C VAL A 525 33.35 -20.64 2.73
N THR A 526 34.25 -20.55 1.75
CA THR A 526 35.11 -21.65 1.32
C THR A 526 36.57 -21.19 1.35
N GLU A 527 37.53 -22.11 1.18
CA GLU A 527 38.95 -21.78 1.11
C GLU A 527 39.29 -20.83 -0.06
N ASP A 528 38.52 -20.88 -1.13
CA ASP A 528 38.74 -20.09 -2.35
C ASP A 528 38.01 -18.75 -2.34
N ARG A 529 36.85 -18.69 -1.70
CA ARG A 529 35.96 -17.54 -1.80
C ARG A 529 35.08 -17.36 -0.57
N VAL A 530 34.64 -16.12 -0.39
CA VAL A 530 33.55 -15.74 0.51
C VAL A 530 32.47 -15.12 -0.38
N LEU A 531 31.24 -15.60 -0.26
CA LEU A 531 30.09 -15.07 -0.99
C LEU A 531 29.07 -14.57 0.00
N VAL A 532 28.53 -13.40 -0.25
CA VAL A 532 27.34 -12.90 0.44
C VAL A 532 26.12 -13.30 -0.38
N ARG A 533 25.19 -14.04 0.20
CA ARG A 533 23.98 -14.48 -0.49
C ARG A 533 22.74 -13.89 0.13
N SER A 534 21.81 -13.44 -0.73
CA SER A 534 20.47 -13.08 -0.30
C SER A 534 19.76 -14.28 0.33
N VAL A 535 19.22 -14.09 1.51
CA VAL A 535 18.40 -15.11 2.19
C VAL A 535 17.12 -15.37 1.39
N GLU A 536 16.56 -14.35 0.79
CA GLU A 536 15.29 -14.42 0.08
C GLU A 536 15.44 -15.05 -1.31
N THR A 537 16.33 -14.54 -2.17
CA THR A 537 16.48 -14.99 -3.56
C THR A 537 17.56 -16.06 -3.73
N GLY A 538 18.53 -16.15 -2.84
CA GLY A 538 19.72 -17.00 -2.98
C GLY A 538 20.77 -16.44 -3.93
N GLU A 539 20.51 -15.30 -4.55
CA GLU A 539 21.47 -14.64 -5.44
C GLU A 539 22.71 -14.15 -4.68
N ILE A 540 23.83 -14.14 -5.38
CA ILE A 540 25.07 -13.60 -4.84
C ILE A 540 24.95 -12.08 -4.85
N LEU A 541 25.11 -11.47 -3.67
CA LEU A 541 25.08 -10.01 -3.48
C LEU A 541 26.47 -9.40 -3.63
N SER A 542 27.52 -10.16 -3.25
CA SER A 542 28.94 -9.82 -3.41
C SER A 542 29.85 -11.04 -3.32
#